data_dcc4b6554be3554d385b0d093db771cb
#
_entry.id   dcc4b6554be3554d385b0d093db771cb
#
_cell.length_a   1.000
_cell.length_b   1.000
_cell.length_c   1.000
_cell.angle_alpha   90.00
_cell.angle_beta   90.00
_cell.angle_gamma   90.00
#
_symmetry.space_group_name_H-M   'P 1'
#
loop_
_entity.id
_entity.type
_entity.pdbx_description
1 polymer ?
#
loop_
_entity_poly.entity_id
_entity_poly.type
_entity_poly.pdbx_seq_one_letter_code
_entity_poly.pdbx_strand_id
1 'polypeptide(L)'
;MAKFNPKFSITNTIANNLLEIERIKEGIKYLPINPKLLNSLRETAKLATIHYSTQIEGNRLTKEEVKELLKSKKVVSNTGRIRDEKEIKGYYVAIDYIEKLAMSKSPISENDIKHIHALVVGGGSCRVKNSEYREGQNVITDSLTGKIVYMPPEAKDVKPMMEEFVKWINLANDIPVPIKASIIHYQFVTIHPYYDGNGRTARLLTTLALYKDGYDLKGIYSLEEYYAKDLQGYYDAITIGESHNYYLGREDADITKWIEYFISGMLMAF
;
A
#
# COMPACT_ATOMS: atom_id res chain seq x y z
N MET A 1 4.77 -19.18 17.94
CA MET A 1 4.10 -17.86 17.89
C MET A 1 2.60 -18.06 17.79
N ALA A 2 1.81 -17.15 18.35
CA ALA A 2 0.36 -17.19 18.17
C ALA A 2 0.02 -16.96 16.68
N LYS A 3 -1.03 -17.62 16.21
CA LYS A 3 -1.52 -17.46 14.83
C LYS A 3 -1.99 -16.02 14.64
N PHE A 4 -1.59 -15.36 13.54
CA PHE A 4 -2.09 -14.01 13.23
C PHE A 4 -3.62 -13.99 13.17
N ASN A 5 -4.23 -13.21 14.02
CA ASN A 5 -5.68 -13.09 14.14
C ASN A 5 -6.04 -11.63 14.44
N PRO A 6 -6.32 -10.81 13.41
CA PRO A 6 -6.61 -9.39 13.59
C PRO A 6 -7.91 -9.19 14.40
N LYS A 7 -7.87 -8.29 15.38
CA LYS A 7 -9.03 -7.94 16.21
C LYS A 7 -9.73 -6.71 15.62
N PHE A 8 -10.97 -6.86 15.24
CA PHE A 8 -11.81 -5.76 14.75
C PHE A 8 -13.30 -6.09 14.89
N SER A 9 -14.13 -5.05 14.79
CA SER A 9 -15.58 -5.13 14.74
C SER A 9 -16.12 -4.49 13.47
N ILE A 10 -17.19 -5.02 12.92
CA ILE A 10 -17.90 -4.39 11.80
C ILE A 10 -18.89 -3.39 12.38
N THR A 11 -18.58 -2.10 12.25
CA THR A 11 -19.45 -1.02 12.69
C THR A 11 -20.50 -0.70 11.61
N ASN A 12 -21.52 0.07 11.97
CA ASN A 12 -22.52 0.55 11.01
C ASN A 12 -21.87 1.36 9.87
N THR A 13 -20.84 2.12 10.15
CA THR A 13 -20.07 2.88 9.15
C THR A 13 -19.40 1.94 8.16
N ILE A 14 -18.67 0.92 8.65
CA ILE A 14 -18.03 -0.09 7.79
C ILE A 14 -19.08 -0.78 6.94
N ALA A 15 -20.18 -1.26 7.54
CA ALA A 15 -21.23 -2.00 6.83
C ALA A 15 -21.88 -1.16 5.71
N ASN A 16 -22.27 0.07 6.01
CA ASN A 16 -22.91 0.97 5.03
C ASN A 16 -21.95 1.32 3.89
N ASN A 17 -20.69 1.63 4.21
CA ASN A 17 -19.69 1.97 3.18
C ASN A 17 -19.36 0.76 2.28
N LEU A 18 -19.31 -0.46 2.82
CA LEU A 18 -19.13 -1.67 2.02
C LEU A 18 -20.27 -1.89 1.03
N LEU A 19 -21.53 -1.69 1.44
CA LEU A 19 -22.68 -1.80 0.55
C LEU A 19 -22.58 -0.78 -0.60
N GLU A 20 -22.18 0.44 -0.31
CA GLU A 20 -22.04 1.48 -1.32
C GLU A 20 -20.86 1.22 -2.25
N ILE A 21 -19.73 0.73 -1.73
CA ILE A 21 -18.57 0.29 -2.54
C ILE A 21 -18.98 -0.81 -3.52
N GLU A 22 -19.75 -1.82 -3.07
CA GLU A 22 -20.24 -2.88 -3.95
C GLU A 22 -21.18 -2.33 -5.03
N ARG A 23 -22.06 -1.39 -4.66
CA ARG A 23 -22.96 -0.73 -5.61
C ARG A 23 -22.20 0.01 -6.70
N ILE A 24 -21.16 0.77 -6.32
CA ILE A 24 -20.31 1.50 -7.27
C ILE A 24 -19.55 0.52 -8.16
N LYS A 25 -18.92 -0.49 -7.58
CA LYS A 25 -18.16 -1.53 -8.30
C LYS A 25 -19.02 -2.19 -9.39
N GLU A 26 -20.22 -2.63 -9.06
CA GLU A 26 -21.14 -3.22 -10.05
C GLU A 26 -21.59 -2.19 -11.08
N GLY A 27 -21.85 -0.95 -10.68
CA GLY A 27 -22.19 0.13 -11.62
C GLY A 27 -21.08 0.40 -12.66
N ILE A 28 -19.85 0.50 -12.22
CA ILE A 28 -18.68 0.74 -13.11
C ILE A 28 -18.44 -0.43 -14.06
N LYS A 29 -18.67 -1.66 -13.64
CA LYS A 29 -18.49 -2.85 -14.45
C LYS A 29 -19.30 -2.78 -15.77
N TYR A 30 -20.52 -2.30 -15.68
CA TYR A 30 -21.42 -2.20 -16.84
C TYR A 30 -21.40 -0.82 -17.52
N LEU A 31 -20.67 0.15 -16.98
CA LEU A 31 -20.59 1.49 -17.57
C LEU A 31 -19.87 1.43 -18.93
N PRO A 32 -20.52 1.84 -20.04
CA PRO A 32 -19.88 1.89 -21.34
C PRO A 32 -18.95 3.10 -21.43
N ILE A 33 -17.67 2.87 -21.22
CA ILE A 33 -16.64 3.92 -21.33
C ILE A 33 -15.91 3.74 -22.66
N ASN A 34 -15.82 4.82 -23.43
CA ASN A 34 -15.05 4.83 -24.67
C ASN A 34 -13.58 4.41 -24.38
N PRO A 35 -12.99 3.49 -25.16
CA PRO A 35 -11.63 2.98 -24.88
C PRO A 35 -10.55 4.08 -24.81
N LYS A 36 -10.64 5.12 -25.62
CA LYS A 36 -9.69 6.25 -25.58
C LYS A 36 -9.81 7.04 -24.28
N LEU A 37 -11.04 7.30 -23.82
CA LEU A 37 -11.29 7.95 -22.55
C LEU A 37 -10.83 7.08 -21.39
N LEU A 38 -11.15 5.78 -21.41
CA LEU A 38 -10.72 4.83 -20.38
C LEU A 38 -9.20 4.79 -20.23
N ASN A 39 -8.45 4.75 -21.32
CA ASN A 39 -7.00 4.78 -21.29
C ASN A 39 -6.46 6.08 -20.68
N SER A 40 -7.04 7.23 -21.04
CA SER A 40 -6.66 8.52 -20.44
C SER A 40 -6.94 8.57 -18.93
N LEU A 41 -8.07 8.03 -18.47
CA LEU A 41 -8.41 7.94 -17.04
C LEU A 41 -7.44 7.02 -16.30
N ARG A 42 -7.10 5.86 -16.86
CA ARG A 42 -6.10 4.93 -16.30
C ARG A 42 -4.72 5.58 -16.15
N GLU A 43 -4.26 6.26 -17.19
CA GLU A 43 -2.98 6.98 -17.16
C GLU A 43 -2.99 8.06 -16.06
N THR A 44 -4.10 8.78 -15.93
CA THR A 44 -4.25 9.82 -14.91
C THR A 44 -4.26 9.24 -13.50
N ALA A 45 -5.01 8.15 -13.26
CA ALA A 45 -5.05 7.46 -11.99
C ALA A 45 -3.69 6.86 -11.62
N LYS A 46 -3.03 6.19 -12.56
CA LYS A 46 -1.69 5.62 -12.36
C LYS A 46 -0.65 6.70 -12.01
N LEU A 47 -0.70 7.83 -12.71
CA LEU A 47 0.16 8.99 -12.41
C LEU A 47 -0.11 9.52 -11.00
N ALA A 48 -1.38 9.63 -10.60
CA ALA A 48 -1.77 10.06 -9.25
C ALA A 48 -1.25 9.08 -8.18
N THR A 49 -1.47 7.79 -8.38
CA THR A 49 -0.97 6.73 -7.49
C THR A 49 0.55 6.81 -7.28
N ILE A 50 1.34 6.96 -8.35
CA ILE A 50 2.79 7.07 -8.25
C ILE A 50 3.21 8.34 -7.52
N HIS A 51 2.64 9.49 -7.92
CA HIS A 51 2.97 10.78 -7.33
C HIS A 51 2.64 10.80 -5.83
N TYR A 52 1.40 10.49 -5.46
CA TYR A 52 0.96 10.59 -4.07
C TYR A 52 1.61 9.52 -3.18
N SER A 53 1.80 8.29 -3.65
CA SER A 53 2.48 7.27 -2.84
C SER A 53 3.92 7.62 -2.51
N THR A 54 4.63 8.29 -3.41
CA THR A 54 6.00 8.73 -3.14
C THR A 54 6.02 10.05 -2.35
N GLN A 55 5.05 10.94 -2.56
CA GLN A 55 4.89 12.18 -1.80
C GLN A 55 4.66 11.92 -0.30
N ILE A 56 3.86 10.89 0.05
CA ILE A 56 3.67 10.44 1.44
C ILE A 56 5.01 10.12 2.12
N GLU A 57 5.99 9.63 1.38
CA GLU A 57 7.34 9.30 1.87
C GLU A 57 8.33 10.49 1.75
N GLY A 58 7.84 11.68 1.43
CA GLY A 58 8.63 12.91 1.36
C GLY A 58 9.27 13.20 0.01
N ASN A 59 8.86 12.52 -1.07
CA ASN A 59 9.27 12.88 -2.43
C ASN A 59 8.73 14.26 -2.80
N ARG A 60 9.56 15.09 -3.43
CA ARG A 60 9.27 16.51 -3.69
C ARG A 60 8.99 16.83 -5.16
N LEU A 61 8.93 15.82 -6.03
CA LEU A 61 8.58 16.04 -7.44
C LEU A 61 7.09 16.37 -7.56
N THR A 62 6.76 17.38 -8.33
CA THR A 62 5.38 17.74 -8.66
C THR A 62 4.77 16.69 -9.60
N LYS A 63 3.44 16.66 -9.70
CA LYS A 63 2.74 15.73 -10.59
C LYS A 63 3.14 15.91 -12.06
N GLU A 64 3.43 17.13 -12.46
CA GLU A 64 3.93 17.48 -13.78
C GLU A 64 5.34 16.95 -14.02
N GLU A 65 6.25 17.14 -13.06
CA GLU A 65 7.63 16.60 -13.11
C GLU A 65 7.62 15.07 -13.18
N VAL A 66 6.75 14.40 -12.39
CA VAL A 66 6.57 12.94 -12.45
C VAL A 66 6.09 12.51 -13.84
N LYS A 67 5.11 13.21 -14.42
CA LYS A 67 4.60 12.93 -15.76
C LYS A 67 5.69 13.07 -16.83
N GLU A 68 6.50 14.10 -16.76
CA GLU A 68 7.62 14.31 -17.67
C GLU A 68 8.72 13.26 -17.50
N LEU A 69 9.06 12.91 -16.27
CA LEU A 69 10.06 11.88 -15.94
C LEU A 69 9.67 10.52 -16.51
N LEU A 70 8.39 10.16 -16.45
CA LEU A 70 7.89 8.87 -16.95
C LEU A 70 7.76 8.84 -18.47
N LYS A 71 7.53 9.99 -19.12
CA LYS A 71 7.49 10.11 -20.58
C LYS A 71 8.87 10.17 -21.21
N SER A 72 9.76 10.96 -20.62
CA SER A 72 11.14 11.08 -21.11
C SER A 72 11.94 9.93 -20.53
N LYS A 73 12.45 9.04 -21.38
CA LYS A 73 13.46 8.04 -20.96
C LYS A 73 14.80 8.68 -20.53
N LYS A 74 14.88 10.01 -20.48
CA LYS A 74 16.05 10.78 -20.07
C LYS A 74 15.93 11.14 -18.59
N VAL A 75 17.03 11.02 -17.88
CA VAL A 75 17.17 11.56 -16.51
C VAL A 75 16.97 13.08 -16.60
N VAL A 76 16.00 13.63 -15.90
CA VAL A 76 15.80 15.08 -15.79
C VAL A 76 16.83 15.61 -14.76
N SER A 77 18.10 15.35 -15.03
CA SER A 77 19.20 15.44 -14.06
C SER A 77 19.66 16.87 -13.69
N ASN A 78 18.85 17.91 -13.99
CA ASN A 78 19.18 19.29 -13.57
C ASN A 78 18.67 19.67 -12.17
N THR A 79 17.97 18.77 -11.47
CA THR A 79 17.27 19.10 -10.23
C THR A 79 18.02 18.74 -8.93
N GLY A 80 19.10 17.98 -9.00
CA GLY A 80 19.78 17.42 -7.81
C GLY A 80 18.91 16.40 -7.03
N ARG A 81 17.78 15.96 -7.59
CA ARG A 81 16.78 15.08 -6.96
C ARG A 81 16.87 13.63 -7.45
N ILE A 82 18.08 13.11 -7.60
CA ILE A 82 18.31 11.73 -8.11
C ILE A 82 17.58 10.68 -7.27
N ARG A 83 17.49 10.88 -5.95
CA ARG A 83 16.74 9.99 -5.06
C ARG A 83 15.25 9.98 -5.43
N ASP A 84 14.65 11.17 -5.51
CA ASP A 84 13.23 11.36 -5.82
C ASP A 84 12.86 10.71 -7.17
N GLU A 85 13.71 10.89 -8.20
CA GLU A 85 13.52 10.27 -9.51
C GLU A 85 13.59 8.72 -9.46
N LYS A 86 14.54 8.17 -8.69
CA LYS A 86 14.68 6.72 -8.50
C LYS A 86 13.44 6.13 -7.81
N GLU A 87 12.91 6.81 -6.81
CA GLU A 87 11.69 6.38 -6.10
C GLU A 87 10.49 6.33 -7.05
N ILE A 88 10.28 7.36 -7.88
CA ILE A 88 9.23 7.39 -8.89
C ILE A 88 9.37 6.23 -9.89
N LYS A 89 10.56 6.04 -10.44
CA LYS A 89 10.83 4.97 -11.42
C LYS A 89 10.66 3.59 -10.82
N GLY A 90 11.12 3.40 -9.57
CA GLY A 90 10.96 2.14 -8.85
C GLY A 90 9.48 1.81 -8.61
N TYR A 91 8.72 2.78 -8.13
CA TYR A 91 7.29 2.61 -7.89
C TYR A 91 6.51 2.35 -9.19
N TYR A 92 6.85 3.05 -10.30
CA TYR A 92 6.25 2.80 -11.61
C TYR A 92 6.42 1.36 -12.07
N VAL A 93 7.64 0.82 -11.98
CA VAL A 93 7.92 -0.58 -12.37
C VAL A 93 7.20 -1.56 -11.44
N ALA A 94 7.10 -1.24 -10.15
CA ALA A 94 6.41 -2.07 -9.19
C ALA A 94 4.88 -2.11 -9.44
N ILE A 95 4.26 -0.98 -9.83
CA ILE A 95 2.85 -0.96 -10.28
C ILE A 95 2.65 -1.85 -11.51
N ASP A 96 3.49 -1.73 -12.53
CA ASP A 96 3.39 -2.58 -13.73
C ASP A 96 3.50 -4.07 -13.39
N TYR A 97 4.29 -4.41 -12.39
CA TYR A 97 4.42 -5.78 -11.91
C TYR A 97 3.16 -6.28 -11.20
N ILE A 98 2.61 -5.50 -10.26
CA ILE A 98 1.39 -5.92 -9.53
C ILE A 98 0.17 -6.00 -10.43
N GLU A 99 0.02 -5.13 -11.44
CA GLU A 99 -1.04 -5.22 -12.43
C GLU A 99 -1.01 -6.56 -13.18
N LYS A 100 0.17 -7.04 -13.57
CA LYS A 100 0.35 -8.35 -14.19
C LYS A 100 0.09 -9.50 -13.21
N LEU A 101 0.58 -9.37 -11.98
CA LEU A 101 0.41 -10.37 -10.93
C LEU A 101 -1.06 -10.50 -10.52
N ALA A 102 -1.83 -9.42 -10.54
CA ALA A 102 -3.26 -9.42 -10.27
C ALA A 102 -4.06 -10.26 -11.27
N MET A 103 -3.63 -10.32 -12.53
CA MET A 103 -4.26 -11.16 -13.56
C MET A 103 -4.00 -12.66 -13.37
N SER A 104 -3.01 -13.01 -12.55
CA SER A 104 -2.67 -14.39 -12.23
C SER A 104 -3.66 -14.97 -11.19
N LYS A 105 -4.03 -16.22 -11.35
CA LYS A 105 -4.82 -16.96 -10.34
C LYS A 105 -3.98 -17.50 -9.18
N SER A 106 -2.66 -17.35 -9.25
CA SER A 106 -1.75 -17.85 -8.20
C SER A 106 -1.97 -17.08 -6.89
N PRO A 107 -1.84 -17.71 -5.73
CA PRO A 107 -1.86 -17.02 -4.45
C PRO A 107 -0.68 -16.03 -4.34
N ILE A 108 -0.81 -15.03 -3.49
CA ILE A 108 0.28 -14.10 -3.20
C ILE A 108 1.35 -14.87 -2.38
N SER A 109 2.58 -14.90 -2.88
CA SER A 109 3.69 -15.56 -2.20
C SER A 109 4.59 -14.56 -1.46
N GLU A 110 5.39 -15.05 -0.51
CA GLU A 110 6.42 -14.26 0.15
C GLU A 110 7.45 -13.71 -0.87
N ASN A 111 7.75 -14.51 -1.90
CA ASN A 111 8.65 -14.08 -2.98
C ASN A 111 8.07 -12.91 -3.78
N ASP A 112 6.75 -12.87 -4.01
CA ASP A 112 6.10 -11.73 -4.66
C ASP A 112 6.26 -10.46 -3.82
N ILE A 113 6.06 -10.55 -2.51
CA ILE A 113 6.25 -9.42 -1.59
C ILE A 113 7.70 -8.91 -1.63
N LYS A 114 8.67 -9.82 -1.51
CA LYS A 114 10.11 -9.49 -1.60
C LYS A 114 10.48 -8.88 -2.95
N HIS A 115 9.87 -9.34 -4.02
CA HIS A 115 10.09 -8.81 -5.36
C HIS A 115 9.48 -7.41 -5.54
N ILE A 116 8.24 -7.21 -5.08
CA ILE A 116 7.57 -5.90 -5.09
C ILE A 116 8.44 -4.88 -4.35
N HIS A 117 8.90 -5.20 -3.16
CA HIS A 117 9.79 -4.32 -2.40
C HIS A 117 11.09 -4.03 -3.16
N ALA A 118 11.73 -5.05 -3.73
CA ALA A 118 12.96 -4.89 -4.52
C ALA A 118 12.77 -3.94 -5.72
N LEU A 119 11.62 -3.99 -6.39
CA LEU A 119 11.26 -3.06 -7.47
C LEU A 119 11.08 -1.63 -6.93
N VAL A 120 10.38 -1.47 -5.80
CA VAL A 120 10.13 -0.17 -5.16
C VAL A 120 11.45 0.56 -4.87
N VAL A 121 12.45 -0.14 -4.35
CA VAL A 121 13.76 0.45 -4.00
C VAL A 121 14.79 0.37 -5.14
N GLY A 122 14.47 -0.36 -6.21
CA GLY A 122 15.37 -0.68 -7.33
C GLY A 122 15.62 0.45 -8.33
N GLY A 123 15.03 1.64 -8.11
CA GLY A 123 15.31 2.83 -8.93
C GLY A 123 14.90 2.73 -10.40
N GLY A 124 13.89 1.89 -10.72
CA GLY A 124 13.35 1.70 -12.06
C GLY A 124 13.96 0.51 -12.84
N SER A 125 14.83 -0.28 -12.23
CA SER A 125 15.29 -1.54 -12.83
C SER A 125 14.20 -2.61 -12.74
N CYS A 126 13.90 -3.27 -13.87
CA CYS A 126 13.06 -4.47 -13.87
C CYS A 126 13.82 -5.75 -13.51
N ARG A 127 15.15 -5.69 -13.46
CA ARG A 127 16.04 -6.81 -13.11
C ARG A 127 16.61 -6.58 -11.73
N VAL A 128 15.84 -6.96 -10.71
CA VAL A 128 16.24 -6.83 -9.31
C VAL A 128 16.31 -8.21 -8.65
N LYS A 129 17.22 -8.36 -7.70
CA LYS A 129 17.21 -9.50 -6.78
C LYS A 129 16.16 -9.21 -5.69
N ASN A 130 15.41 -10.22 -5.28
CA ASN A 130 14.47 -10.10 -4.18
C ASN A 130 15.14 -9.52 -2.93
N SER A 131 14.44 -8.62 -2.26
CA SER A 131 14.91 -8.03 -1.02
C SER A 131 14.94 -9.05 0.11
N GLU A 132 15.94 -8.97 0.96
CA GLU A 132 15.96 -9.69 2.24
C GLU A 132 15.34 -8.82 3.34
N TYR A 133 14.76 -9.46 4.34
CA TYR A 133 14.24 -8.76 5.52
C TYR A 133 15.36 -8.16 6.34
N ARG A 134 15.05 -7.14 7.14
CA ARG A 134 16.02 -6.52 8.04
C ARG A 134 16.57 -7.52 9.06
N GLU A 135 17.85 -7.41 9.33
CA GLU A 135 18.56 -8.23 10.32
C GLU A 135 18.75 -7.48 11.65
N GLY A 136 18.56 -6.17 11.64
CA GLY A 136 18.67 -5.30 12.81
C GLY A 136 17.34 -4.68 13.24
N GLN A 137 17.34 -4.08 14.44
CA GLN A 137 16.20 -3.33 14.92
C GLN A 137 16.01 -2.08 14.09
N ASN A 138 14.76 -1.76 13.79
CA ASN A 138 14.33 -0.53 13.17
C ASN A 138 13.43 0.26 14.13
N VAL A 139 13.39 1.58 13.96
CA VAL A 139 12.46 2.47 14.66
C VAL A 139 11.90 3.48 13.67
N ILE A 140 10.64 3.82 13.83
CA ILE A 140 9.99 4.89 13.07
C ILE A 140 10.03 6.14 13.93
N THR A 141 10.61 7.20 13.38
CA THR A 141 10.73 8.50 14.04
C THR A 141 9.91 9.56 13.32
N ASP A 142 9.34 10.45 14.07
CA ASP A 142 8.76 11.68 13.54
C ASP A 142 9.89 12.54 12.93
N SER A 143 9.75 12.93 11.67
CA SER A 143 10.79 13.64 10.91
C SER A 143 11.05 15.07 11.41
N LEU A 144 10.12 15.68 12.12
CA LEU A 144 10.23 17.05 12.63
C LEU A 144 10.83 17.06 14.04
N THR A 145 10.43 16.13 14.90
CA THR A 145 10.81 16.12 16.31
C THR A 145 11.92 15.13 16.63
N GLY A 146 12.20 14.16 15.75
CA GLY A 146 13.14 13.06 15.97
C GLY A 146 12.66 12.05 17.03
N LYS A 147 11.45 12.19 17.56
CA LYS A 147 10.89 11.26 18.56
C LYS A 147 10.52 9.95 17.91
N ILE A 148 10.73 8.85 18.64
CA ILE A 148 10.26 7.53 18.23
C ILE A 148 8.74 7.53 18.29
N VAL A 149 8.09 7.28 17.15
CA VAL A 149 6.63 7.16 17.05
C VAL A 149 6.18 5.71 16.97
N TYR A 150 7.07 4.81 16.56
CA TYR A 150 6.78 3.38 16.57
C TYR A 150 8.04 2.54 16.61
N MET A 151 8.01 1.48 17.40
CA MET A 151 9.04 0.44 17.50
C MET A 151 8.47 -0.89 17.00
N PRO A 152 8.82 -1.30 15.76
CA PRO A 152 8.40 -2.57 15.18
C PRO A 152 8.93 -3.80 15.94
N PRO A 153 8.45 -5.02 15.61
CA PRO A 153 8.96 -6.26 16.18
C PRO A 153 10.48 -6.40 16.04
N GLU A 154 11.09 -7.20 16.88
CA GLU A 154 12.51 -7.53 16.76
C GLU A 154 12.81 -8.23 15.42
N ALA A 155 14.00 -8.03 14.87
CA ALA A 155 14.39 -8.59 13.57
C ALA A 155 14.24 -10.12 13.50
N LYS A 156 14.51 -10.84 14.60
CA LYS A 156 14.35 -12.29 14.69
C LYS A 156 12.91 -12.78 14.47
N ASP A 157 11.91 -11.92 14.77
CA ASP A 157 10.48 -12.25 14.68
C ASP A 157 9.89 -11.89 13.30
N VAL A 158 10.58 -11.06 12.49
CA VAL A 158 10.07 -10.58 11.21
C VAL A 158 9.76 -11.73 10.25
N LYS A 159 10.70 -12.66 10.07
CA LYS A 159 10.52 -13.77 9.11
C LYS A 159 9.32 -14.65 9.48
N PRO A 160 9.21 -15.21 10.71
CA PRO A 160 8.05 -16.01 11.08
C PRO A 160 6.72 -15.22 11.03
N MET A 161 6.73 -13.93 11.33
CA MET A 161 5.54 -13.08 11.19
C MET A 161 5.13 -12.90 9.74
N MET A 162 6.07 -12.72 8.83
CA MET A 162 5.78 -12.62 7.38
C MET A 162 5.27 -13.94 6.80
N GLU A 163 5.79 -15.08 7.25
CA GLU A 163 5.28 -16.40 6.86
C GLU A 163 3.83 -16.61 7.30
N GLU A 164 3.50 -16.23 8.54
CA GLU A 164 2.12 -16.25 9.06
C GLU A 164 1.21 -15.27 8.31
N PHE A 165 1.68 -14.07 8.05
CA PHE A 165 0.95 -13.05 7.32
C PHE A 165 0.59 -13.51 5.90
N VAL A 166 1.53 -14.10 5.16
CA VAL A 166 1.28 -14.64 3.82
C VAL A 166 0.27 -15.79 3.86
N LYS A 167 0.35 -16.67 4.85
CA LYS A 167 -0.67 -17.71 5.06
C LYS A 167 -2.04 -17.09 5.27
N TRP A 168 -2.13 -16.10 6.15
CA TRP A 168 -3.38 -15.42 6.45
C TRP A 168 -3.98 -14.76 5.19
N ILE A 169 -3.18 -14.04 4.39
CA ILE A 169 -3.63 -13.43 3.13
C ILE A 169 -4.34 -14.43 2.23
N ASN A 170 -3.81 -15.65 2.13
CA ASN A 170 -4.33 -16.66 1.21
C ASN A 170 -5.48 -17.50 1.80
N LEU A 171 -5.68 -17.49 3.11
CA LEU A 171 -6.71 -18.30 3.79
C LEU A 171 -7.93 -17.49 4.26
N ALA A 172 -7.82 -16.17 4.41
CA ALA A 172 -8.89 -15.28 4.87
C ALA A 172 -9.91 -15.02 3.74
N ASN A 173 -10.72 -16.03 3.42
CA ASN A 173 -11.74 -15.97 2.36
C ASN A 173 -13.14 -15.60 2.88
N ASP A 174 -13.34 -15.61 4.18
CA ASP A 174 -14.58 -15.26 4.89
C ASP A 174 -14.66 -13.77 5.26
N ILE A 175 -13.60 -13.00 5.02
CA ILE A 175 -13.52 -11.56 5.29
C ILE A 175 -13.80 -10.79 3.99
N PRO A 176 -14.70 -9.78 3.99
CA PRO A 176 -14.90 -8.91 2.83
C PRO A 176 -13.59 -8.33 2.29
N VAL A 177 -13.41 -8.36 0.97
CA VAL A 177 -12.14 -8.00 0.33
C VAL A 177 -11.61 -6.60 0.73
N PRO A 178 -12.43 -5.53 0.81
CA PRO A 178 -11.96 -4.24 1.27
C PRO A 178 -11.41 -4.28 2.72
N ILE A 179 -12.06 -5.02 3.61
CA ILE A 179 -11.56 -5.22 4.99
C ILE A 179 -10.24 -6.00 4.96
N LYS A 180 -10.17 -7.09 4.20
CA LYS A 180 -8.94 -7.87 4.03
C LYS A 180 -7.78 -7.01 3.51
N ALA A 181 -8.03 -6.17 2.51
CA ALA A 181 -7.03 -5.26 1.96
C ALA A 181 -6.54 -4.22 3.01
N SER A 182 -7.44 -3.70 3.84
CA SER A 182 -7.09 -2.79 4.94
C SER A 182 -6.19 -3.49 5.99
N ILE A 183 -6.51 -4.74 6.33
CA ILE A 183 -5.71 -5.55 7.26
C ILE A 183 -4.32 -5.86 6.68
N ILE A 184 -4.24 -6.16 5.38
CA ILE A 184 -2.97 -6.36 4.67
C ILE A 184 -2.09 -5.12 4.81
N HIS A 185 -2.65 -3.95 4.56
CA HIS A 185 -1.92 -2.68 4.71
C HIS A 185 -1.40 -2.51 6.14
N TYR A 186 -2.29 -2.57 7.12
CA TYR A 186 -1.98 -2.38 8.54
C TYR A 186 -0.91 -3.34 9.03
N GLN A 187 -1.09 -4.63 8.78
CA GLN A 187 -0.19 -5.65 9.27
C GLN A 187 1.21 -5.54 8.67
N PHE A 188 1.29 -5.25 7.36
CA PHE A 188 2.59 -5.09 6.73
C PHE A 188 3.38 -3.89 7.28
N VAL A 189 2.73 -2.73 7.46
CA VAL A 189 3.42 -1.56 8.05
C VAL A 189 3.72 -1.77 9.54
N THR A 190 2.93 -2.59 10.24
CA THR A 190 3.15 -2.94 11.65
C THR A 190 4.37 -3.87 11.81
N ILE A 191 4.52 -4.89 10.97
CA ILE A 191 5.71 -5.76 10.96
C ILE A 191 6.96 -4.98 10.55
N HIS A 192 6.81 -4.04 9.59
CA HIS A 192 7.88 -3.19 9.07
C HIS A 192 9.13 -3.98 8.67
N PRO A 193 9.02 -4.93 7.71
CA PRO A 193 10.02 -5.96 7.49
C PRO A 193 11.32 -5.46 6.86
N TYR A 194 11.40 -4.23 6.37
CA TYR A 194 12.56 -3.66 5.70
C TYR A 194 13.04 -2.37 6.38
N TYR A 195 14.21 -1.88 6.01
CA TYR A 195 14.74 -0.60 6.53
C TYR A 195 14.11 0.63 5.88
N ASP A 196 13.70 0.53 4.60
CA ASP A 196 13.02 1.59 3.82
C ASP A 196 11.99 0.97 2.89
N GLY A 197 11.08 1.77 2.32
CA GLY A 197 10.10 1.32 1.31
C GLY A 197 8.91 0.55 1.85
N ASN A 198 8.74 0.40 3.17
CA ASN A 198 7.64 -0.37 3.75
C ASN A 198 6.27 0.25 3.43
N GLY A 199 6.10 1.55 3.57
CA GLY A 199 4.83 2.22 3.25
C GLY A 199 4.44 2.08 1.78
N ARG A 200 5.38 2.31 0.86
CA ARG A 200 5.17 2.13 -0.58
C ARG A 200 4.81 0.69 -0.94
N THR A 201 5.49 -0.28 -0.33
CA THR A 201 5.20 -1.72 -0.53
C THR A 201 3.83 -2.09 0.05
N ALA A 202 3.46 -1.59 1.23
CA ALA A 202 2.15 -1.83 1.83
C ALA A 202 1.01 -1.36 0.90
N ARG A 203 1.13 -0.14 0.35
CA ARG A 203 0.14 0.40 -0.59
C ARG A 203 0.01 -0.45 -1.85
N LEU A 204 1.14 -0.92 -2.41
CA LEU A 204 1.11 -1.83 -3.56
C LEU A 204 0.51 -3.21 -3.24
N LEU A 205 0.78 -3.77 -2.05
CA LEU A 205 0.16 -5.04 -1.61
C LEU A 205 -1.34 -4.89 -1.42
N THR A 206 -1.77 -3.75 -0.89
CA THR A 206 -3.19 -3.39 -0.76
C THR A 206 -3.87 -3.35 -2.13
N THR A 207 -3.26 -2.64 -3.08
CA THR A 207 -3.76 -2.54 -4.45
C THR A 207 -3.79 -3.90 -5.13
N LEU A 208 -2.75 -4.73 -4.96
CA LEU A 208 -2.70 -6.09 -5.49
C LEU A 208 -3.86 -6.95 -4.94
N ALA A 209 -4.11 -6.90 -3.63
CA ALA A 209 -5.19 -7.65 -3.00
C ALA A 209 -6.56 -7.20 -3.55
N LEU A 210 -6.80 -5.91 -3.67
CA LEU A 210 -8.02 -5.36 -4.26
C LEU A 210 -8.18 -5.79 -5.73
N TYR A 211 -7.14 -5.71 -6.53
CA TYR A 211 -7.21 -6.03 -7.97
C TYR A 211 -7.44 -7.52 -8.21
N LYS A 212 -6.83 -8.40 -7.43
CA LYS A 212 -7.03 -9.85 -7.54
C LYS A 212 -8.49 -10.27 -7.32
N ASP A 213 -9.21 -9.53 -6.51
CA ASP A 213 -10.59 -9.83 -6.14
C ASP A 213 -11.62 -8.89 -6.81
N GLY A 214 -11.21 -8.22 -7.92
CA GLY A 214 -12.11 -7.47 -8.81
C GLY A 214 -12.49 -6.07 -8.35
N TYR A 215 -11.69 -5.46 -7.47
CA TYR A 215 -11.84 -4.06 -7.04
C TYR A 215 -10.89 -3.12 -7.78
N ASP A 216 -10.49 -3.48 -8.98
CA ASP A 216 -9.64 -2.64 -9.83
C ASP A 216 -10.40 -1.45 -10.45
N LEU A 217 -11.72 -1.48 -10.50
CA LEU A 217 -12.59 -0.44 -11.07
C LEU A 217 -12.07 0.08 -12.41
N LYS A 218 -11.68 -0.84 -13.29
CA LYS A 218 -11.06 -0.53 -14.58
C LYS A 218 -9.75 0.26 -14.47
N GLY A 219 -9.13 0.37 -13.29
CA GLY A 219 -7.87 1.08 -13.04
C GLY A 219 -8.00 2.61 -13.04
N ILE A 220 -9.13 3.17 -12.65
CA ILE A 220 -9.42 4.62 -12.76
C ILE A 220 -9.44 5.39 -11.44
N TYR A 221 -8.94 4.81 -10.35
CA TYR A 221 -8.88 5.45 -9.03
C TYR A 221 -7.48 5.40 -8.41
N SER A 222 -7.26 6.18 -7.35
CA SER A 222 -6.06 6.15 -6.51
C SER A 222 -6.44 6.34 -5.04
N LEU A 223 -6.10 5.35 -4.20
CA LEU A 223 -6.24 5.45 -2.75
C LEU A 223 -5.17 6.37 -2.16
N GLU A 224 -4.01 6.44 -2.78
CA GLU A 224 -2.88 7.24 -2.34
C GLU A 224 -3.19 8.74 -2.38
N GLU A 225 -4.02 9.16 -3.33
CA GLU A 225 -4.51 10.54 -3.39
C GLU A 225 -5.33 10.90 -2.15
N TYR A 226 -6.18 9.98 -1.66
CA TYR A 226 -6.94 10.19 -0.44
C TYR A 226 -6.03 10.32 0.78
N TYR A 227 -5.04 9.42 0.93
CA TYR A 227 -4.09 9.48 2.05
C TYR A 227 -3.24 10.74 2.05
N ALA A 228 -2.79 11.18 0.88
CA ALA A 228 -1.93 12.36 0.74
C ALA A 228 -2.66 13.68 1.00
N LYS A 229 -3.97 13.75 0.74
CA LYS A 229 -4.80 14.93 1.02
C LYS A 229 -4.98 15.20 2.51
N ASP A 230 -4.96 14.15 3.32
CA ASP A 230 -4.99 14.23 4.79
C ASP A 230 -3.95 13.27 5.38
N LEU A 231 -2.69 13.64 5.23
CA LEU A 231 -1.56 12.81 5.65
C LEU A 231 -1.54 12.60 7.17
N GLN A 232 -1.94 13.60 7.94
CA GLN A 232 -2.03 13.46 9.39
C GLN A 232 -3.14 12.47 9.77
N GLY A 233 -4.31 12.59 9.18
CA GLY A 233 -5.42 11.63 9.39
C GLY A 233 -5.04 10.20 9.02
N TYR A 234 -4.23 10.02 7.95
CA TYR A 234 -3.69 8.70 7.59
C TYR A 234 -2.78 8.13 8.69
N TYR A 235 -1.84 8.93 9.20
CA TYR A 235 -0.95 8.48 10.26
C TYR A 235 -1.67 8.27 11.60
N ASP A 236 -2.62 9.13 11.94
CA ASP A 236 -3.44 8.99 13.15
C ASP A 236 -4.29 7.71 13.10
N ALA A 237 -4.86 7.41 11.92
CA ALA A 237 -5.68 6.21 11.74
C ALA A 237 -4.87 4.91 11.83
N ILE A 238 -3.63 4.90 11.34
CA ILE A 238 -2.78 3.69 11.38
C ILE A 238 -2.05 3.53 12.73
N THR A 239 -1.97 4.61 13.52
CA THR A 239 -1.36 4.59 14.84
C THR A 239 -2.38 4.19 15.89
N ILE A 240 -2.50 2.88 16.14
CA ILE A 240 -3.51 2.30 17.03
C ILE A 240 -2.84 1.72 18.29
N GLY A 241 -3.56 1.79 19.42
CA GLY A 241 -3.11 1.24 20.70
C GLY A 241 -2.43 2.30 21.57
N GLU A 242 -2.34 1.99 22.87
CA GLU A 242 -1.77 2.90 23.88
C GLU A 242 -0.25 2.99 23.81
N SER A 243 0.40 1.99 23.22
CA SER A 243 1.87 1.90 23.14
C SER A 243 2.37 2.03 21.71
N HIS A 244 3.47 2.78 21.57
CA HIS A 244 4.24 2.86 20.33
C HIS A 244 5.16 1.63 20.11
N ASN A 245 5.09 0.62 20.99
CA ASN A 245 5.91 -0.59 20.90
C ASN A 245 5.03 -1.78 20.52
N TYR A 246 5.52 -2.60 19.56
CA TYR A 246 4.80 -3.77 19.08
C TYR A 246 4.35 -4.68 20.22
N TYR A 247 5.25 -5.10 21.08
CA TYR A 247 4.99 -6.05 22.17
C TYR A 247 4.23 -5.47 23.37
N LEU A 248 4.06 -4.15 23.42
CA LEU A 248 3.39 -3.47 24.54
C LEU A 248 1.96 -3.03 24.20
N GLY A 249 1.28 -3.81 23.34
CA GLY A 249 -0.13 -3.61 23.03
C GLY A 249 -0.48 -3.43 21.54
N ARG A 250 0.53 -3.19 20.68
CA ARG A 250 0.27 -3.05 19.24
C ARG A 250 -0.05 -4.40 18.57
N GLU A 251 0.56 -5.49 19.04
CA GLU A 251 0.33 -6.85 18.56
C GLU A 251 -1.14 -7.27 18.62
N ASP A 252 -1.81 -6.87 19.70
CA ASP A 252 -3.19 -7.26 20.03
C ASP A 252 -4.21 -6.12 19.85
N ALA A 253 -3.82 -5.02 19.20
CA ALA A 253 -4.66 -3.85 19.06
C ALA A 253 -5.94 -4.14 18.27
N ASP A 254 -7.05 -3.55 18.71
CA ASP A 254 -8.30 -3.48 17.93
C ASP A 254 -8.13 -2.47 16.78
N ILE A 255 -8.15 -2.96 15.55
CA ILE A 255 -7.89 -2.17 14.34
C ILE A 255 -9.17 -1.62 13.68
N THR A 256 -10.30 -1.62 14.38
CA THR A 256 -11.59 -1.15 13.83
C THR A 256 -11.49 0.26 13.28
N LYS A 257 -10.84 1.19 14.00
CA LYS A 257 -10.69 2.59 13.55
C LYS A 257 -9.89 2.71 12.24
N TRP A 258 -8.85 1.92 12.09
CA TRP A 258 -8.09 1.86 10.84
C TRP A 258 -8.97 1.35 9.69
N ILE A 259 -9.72 0.27 9.92
CA ILE A 259 -10.63 -0.30 8.90
C ILE A 259 -11.69 0.73 8.51
N GLU A 260 -12.29 1.46 9.46
CA GLU A 260 -13.25 2.53 9.16
C GLU A 260 -12.64 3.63 8.30
N TYR A 261 -11.45 4.10 8.66
CA TYR A 261 -10.72 5.10 7.88
C TYR A 261 -10.44 4.61 6.45
N PHE A 262 -9.91 3.39 6.33
CA PHE A 262 -9.57 2.79 5.04
C PHE A 262 -10.80 2.62 4.14
N ILE A 263 -11.89 2.04 4.67
CA ILE A 263 -13.14 1.80 3.93
C ILE A 263 -13.79 3.13 3.51
N SER A 264 -13.77 4.14 4.38
CA SER A 264 -14.25 5.49 4.05
C SER A 264 -13.40 6.12 2.95
N GLY A 265 -12.08 5.99 3.02
CA GLY A 265 -11.18 6.45 1.97
C GLY A 265 -11.37 5.73 0.64
N MET A 266 -11.62 4.42 0.68
CA MET A 266 -11.93 3.63 -0.51
C MET A 266 -13.23 4.12 -1.17
N LEU A 267 -14.29 4.37 -0.38
CA LEU A 267 -15.55 4.92 -0.88
C LEU A 267 -15.37 6.30 -1.53
N MET A 268 -14.52 7.15 -0.95
CA MET A 268 -14.23 8.48 -1.50
C MET A 268 -13.39 8.45 -2.78
N ALA A 269 -12.57 7.42 -2.95
CA ALA A 269 -11.72 7.23 -4.12
C ALA A 269 -12.48 6.59 -5.31
N PHE A 270 -13.54 5.84 -5.02
CA PHE A 270 -14.41 5.15 -5.99
C PHE A 270 -15.48 6.06 -6.54
#